data_3c73c44a6b4ef36b1d0a0d629b1b5f98
#
_entry.id   3c73c44a6b4ef36b1d0a0d629b1b5f98
#
_cell.length_a   1.000
_cell.length_b   1.000
_cell.length_c   1.000
_cell.angle_alpha   90.00
_cell.angle_beta   90.00
_cell.angle_gamma   90.00
#
_symmetry.space_group_name_H-M   'P 1'
#
loop_
_entity.id
_entity.type
_entity.pdbx_description
1 polymer ?
#
loop_
_entity_poly.entity_id
_entity_poly.type
_entity_poly.pdbx_seq_one_letter_code
_entity_poly.pdbx_strand_id
1 'polypeptide(L)'
;VIGYLSASKEWSKNNGSEDDWKKWWTNPDSRSVYFIGKDNIPFHTIIWPGMLIGYGDLNLPSDVPANQYVTFKGGKASASRGVGLTITESLEAFEADSLRYALAASFPEQSDTELTVKEICRRINEELVATWGNLVNRVLSMIYNSCDAQIPSPELRNEEDLTLLARIDQLVEQVA
;
A
#
# COMPACT_ATOMS: atom_id res chain seq x y z
N VAL A 1 -14.27 5.69 -15.83
CA VAL A 1 -13.21 6.70 -15.53
C VAL A 1 -13.80 8.07 -15.16
N ILE A 2 -14.86 8.57 -15.81
CA ILE A 2 -15.48 9.88 -15.50
C ILE A 2 -15.93 10.01 -14.04
N GLY A 3 -16.22 8.91 -13.37
CA GLY A 3 -16.60 8.86 -11.96
C GLY A 3 -15.60 9.50 -11.01
N TYR A 4 -14.31 9.52 -11.33
CA TYR A 4 -13.28 10.18 -10.52
C TYR A 4 -13.55 11.67 -10.35
N LEU A 5 -13.84 12.36 -11.46
CA LEU A 5 -14.15 13.79 -11.44
C LEU A 5 -15.51 14.05 -10.76
N SER A 6 -16.51 13.23 -11.05
CA SER A 6 -17.84 13.34 -10.43
C SER A 6 -17.79 13.17 -8.92
N ALA A 7 -17.05 12.17 -8.43
CA ALA A 7 -16.84 11.93 -7.00
C ALA A 7 -16.13 13.10 -6.32
N SER A 8 -15.11 13.68 -6.96
CA SER A 8 -14.41 14.85 -6.42
C SER A 8 -15.32 16.07 -6.30
N LYS A 9 -16.19 16.30 -7.30
CA LYS A 9 -17.18 17.38 -7.26
C LYS A 9 -18.23 17.17 -6.16
N GLU A 10 -18.74 15.95 -6.04
CA GLU A 10 -19.72 15.61 -5.01
C GLU A 10 -19.12 15.73 -3.60
N TRP A 11 -17.87 15.24 -3.42
CA TRP A 11 -17.17 15.38 -2.14
C TRP A 11 -16.99 16.87 -1.78
N SER A 12 -16.56 17.71 -2.71
CA SER A 12 -16.37 19.14 -2.47
C SER A 12 -17.66 19.83 -2.05
N LYS A 13 -18.76 19.51 -2.72
CA LYS A 13 -20.09 20.03 -2.39
C LYS A 13 -20.55 19.64 -0.97
N ASN A 14 -20.21 18.43 -0.53
CA ASN A 14 -20.67 17.90 0.76
C ASN A 14 -19.75 18.25 1.93
N ASN A 15 -18.45 18.50 1.71
CA ASN A 15 -17.44 18.64 2.76
C ASN A 15 -16.65 19.97 2.72
N GLY A 16 -16.90 20.82 1.75
CA GLY A 16 -16.16 22.07 1.59
C GLY A 16 -16.91 23.11 0.80
N SER A 17 -16.20 23.82 -0.07
CA SER A 17 -16.81 24.71 -1.04
C SER A 17 -17.10 23.96 -2.35
N GLU A 18 -18.08 24.42 -3.11
CA GLU A 18 -18.46 23.82 -4.40
C GLU A 18 -17.29 23.74 -5.39
N ASP A 19 -16.28 24.61 -5.22
CA ASP A 19 -15.13 24.70 -6.11
C ASP A 19 -13.85 24.01 -5.59
N ASP A 20 -13.87 23.36 -4.41
CA ASP A 20 -12.68 22.74 -3.84
C ASP A 20 -12.09 21.62 -4.70
N TRP A 21 -12.91 20.93 -5.50
CA TRP A 21 -12.44 19.93 -6.46
C TRP A 21 -11.40 20.48 -7.45
N LYS A 22 -11.43 21.77 -7.77
CA LYS A 22 -10.51 22.44 -8.69
C LYS A 22 -9.07 22.41 -8.15
N LYS A 23 -8.87 22.38 -6.84
CA LYS A 23 -7.55 22.28 -6.20
C LYS A 23 -6.75 21.08 -6.69
N TRP A 24 -7.42 19.98 -7.03
CA TRP A 24 -6.80 18.75 -7.51
C TRP A 24 -6.83 18.61 -9.03
N TRP A 25 -7.85 19.16 -9.68
CA TRP A 25 -8.10 18.88 -11.09
C TRP A 25 -7.62 19.98 -12.04
N THR A 26 -7.41 21.20 -11.55
CA THR A 26 -7.00 22.35 -12.39
C THR A 26 -5.72 23.03 -11.91
N ASN A 27 -5.24 22.72 -10.69
CA ASN A 27 -3.99 23.26 -10.18
C ASN A 27 -2.80 22.55 -10.86
N PRO A 28 -1.90 23.26 -11.56
CA PRO A 28 -0.77 22.64 -12.26
C PRO A 28 0.24 21.93 -11.34
N ASP A 29 0.27 22.29 -10.05
CA ASP A 29 1.16 21.66 -9.07
C ASP A 29 0.59 20.33 -8.52
N SER A 30 -0.68 20.03 -8.82
CA SER A 30 -1.31 18.77 -8.37
C SER A 30 -0.86 17.60 -9.23
N ARG A 31 -0.54 16.48 -8.57
CA ARG A 31 -0.25 15.21 -9.22
C ARG A 31 -1.39 14.23 -8.99
N SER A 32 -1.82 13.58 -10.07
CA SER A 32 -2.80 12.50 -10.01
C SER A 32 -2.17 11.17 -10.41
N VAL A 33 -2.22 10.20 -9.50
CA VAL A 33 -1.66 8.86 -9.69
C VAL A 33 -2.78 7.83 -9.67
N TYR A 34 -2.87 7.00 -10.71
CA TYR A 34 -3.92 6.00 -10.87
C TYR A 34 -3.36 4.60 -10.71
N PHE A 35 -3.54 4.00 -9.54
CA PHE A 35 -3.20 2.60 -9.30
C PHE A 35 -4.29 1.69 -9.86
N ILE A 36 -3.95 0.91 -10.87
CA ILE A 36 -4.91 0.11 -11.63
C ILE A 36 -4.42 -1.32 -11.88
N GLY A 37 -5.34 -2.22 -12.23
CA GLY A 37 -4.99 -3.50 -12.82
C GLY A 37 -4.69 -3.34 -14.31
N LYS A 38 -3.84 -4.20 -14.86
CA LYS A 38 -3.36 -4.16 -16.26
C LYS A 38 -4.45 -4.07 -17.33
N ASP A 39 -5.62 -4.62 -17.07
CA ASP A 39 -6.76 -4.57 -17.97
C ASP A 39 -7.40 -3.17 -18.08
N ASN A 40 -7.06 -2.26 -17.19
CA ASN A 40 -7.52 -0.87 -17.18
C ASN A 40 -6.55 0.11 -17.84
N ILE A 41 -5.39 -0.35 -18.33
CA ILE A 41 -4.38 0.51 -18.97
C ILE A 41 -4.99 1.35 -20.09
N PRO A 42 -5.70 0.81 -21.11
CA PRO A 42 -6.23 1.61 -22.20
C PRO A 42 -7.22 2.69 -21.73
N PHE A 43 -7.98 2.39 -20.67
CA PHE A 43 -8.95 3.35 -20.12
C PHE A 43 -8.28 4.54 -19.46
N HIS A 44 -7.14 4.36 -18.81
CA HIS A 44 -6.46 5.40 -18.03
C HIS A 44 -5.35 6.10 -18.80
N THR A 45 -4.80 5.48 -19.84
CA THR A 45 -3.70 6.07 -20.63
C THR A 45 -4.15 6.64 -21.99
N ILE A 46 -5.32 6.25 -22.48
CA ILE A 46 -5.84 6.70 -23.77
C ILE A 46 -7.19 7.41 -23.62
N ILE A 47 -8.20 6.67 -23.13
CA ILE A 47 -9.60 7.17 -23.11
C ILE A 47 -9.72 8.31 -22.10
N TRP A 48 -9.22 8.14 -20.89
CA TRP A 48 -9.33 9.17 -19.85
C TRP A 48 -8.57 10.45 -20.19
N PRO A 49 -7.30 10.43 -20.60
CA PRO A 49 -6.63 11.63 -21.09
C PRO A 49 -7.34 12.27 -22.27
N GLY A 50 -7.85 11.49 -23.21
CA GLY A 50 -8.63 12.01 -24.33
C GLY A 50 -9.90 12.77 -23.91
N MET A 51 -10.61 12.26 -22.88
CA MET A 51 -11.76 12.94 -22.30
C MET A 51 -11.38 14.24 -21.57
N LEU A 52 -10.29 14.23 -20.81
CA LEU A 52 -9.78 15.41 -20.08
C LEU A 52 -9.34 16.52 -21.06
N ILE A 53 -8.61 16.15 -22.12
CA ILE A 53 -8.21 17.08 -23.19
C ILE A 53 -9.45 17.65 -23.91
N GLY A 54 -10.41 16.81 -24.22
CA GLY A 54 -11.65 17.24 -24.89
C GLY A 54 -12.54 18.14 -24.05
N TYR A 55 -12.50 17.97 -22.73
CA TYR A 55 -13.21 18.85 -21.79
C TYR A 55 -12.51 20.21 -21.65
N GLY A 56 -11.16 20.20 -21.60
CA GLY A 56 -10.32 21.38 -21.44
C GLY A 56 -10.06 21.74 -19.98
N ASP A 57 -8.92 22.40 -19.74
CA ASP A 57 -8.52 22.99 -18.45
C ASP A 57 -8.45 22.01 -17.25
N LEU A 58 -8.33 20.71 -17.53
CA LEU A 58 -8.13 19.68 -16.50
C LEU A 58 -6.73 19.05 -16.57
N ASN A 59 -6.16 18.78 -15.41
CA ASN A 59 -4.87 18.08 -15.32
C ASN A 59 -4.97 16.67 -15.89
N LEU A 60 -3.95 16.27 -16.64
CA LEU A 60 -3.81 14.91 -17.13
C LEU A 60 -3.25 14.00 -16.03
N PRO A 61 -3.43 12.66 -16.14
CA PRO A 61 -2.76 11.72 -15.26
C PRO A 61 -1.25 11.96 -15.22
N SER A 62 -0.69 12.09 -14.01
CA SER A 62 0.75 12.24 -13.80
C SER A 62 1.45 10.89 -13.91
N ASP A 63 0.78 9.84 -13.38
CA ASP A 63 1.30 8.49 -13.36
C ASP A 63 0.17 7.46 -13.37
N VAL A 64 0.40 6.31 -14.01
CA VAL A 64 -0.58 5.22 -14.11
C VAL A 64 0.11 3.88 -13.80
N PRO A 65 0.49 3.63 -12.52
CA PRO A 65 1.05 2.35 -12.13
C PRO A 65 0.02 1.23 -12.33
N ALA A 66 0.39 0.22 -13.10
CA ALA A 66 -0.49 -0.90 -13.41
C ALA A 66 0.11 -2.20 -12.86
N ASN A 67 -0.65 -2.89 -11.99
CA ASN A 67 -0.27 -4.19 -11.47
C ASN A 67 -0.84 -5.34 -12.30
N GLN A 68 -0.20 -6.49 -12.19
CA GLN A 68 -0.67 -7.76 -12.70
C GLN A 68 -1.82 -8.30 -11.84
N TYR A 69 -2.26 -9.53 -12.08
CA TYR A 69 -3.38 -10.11 -11.32
C TYR A 69 -2.92 -10.89 -10.09
N VAL A 70 -3.70 -10.79 -9.02
CA VAL A 70 -3.70 -11.80 -7.96
C VAL A 70 -4.62 -12.93 -8.40
N THR A 71 -4.08 -14.14 -8.47
CA THR A 71 -4.80 -15.35 -8.85
C THR A 71 -5.05 -16.25 -7.64
N PHE A 72 -6.13 -17.01 -7.69
CA PHE A 72 -6.47 -18.02 -6.68
C PHE A 72 -6.73 -19.34 -7.39
N LYS A 73 -6.04 -20.41 -6.98
CA LYS A 73 -6.17 -21.75 -7.57
C LYS A 73 -6.05 -21.74 -9.11
N GLY A 74 -5.08 -20.98 -9.63
CA GLY A 74 -4.82 -20.87 -11.07
C GLY A 74 -5.83 -20.04 -11.86
N GLY A 75 -6.77 -19.34 -11.20
CA GLY A 75 -7.76 -18.47 -11.84
C GLY A 75 -7.74 -17.05 -11.29
N LYS A 76 -8.13 -16.06 -12.12
CA LYS A 76 -8.29 -14.69 -11.68
C LYS A 76 -9.32 -14.62 -10.55
N ALA A 77 -8.98 -13.94 -9.44
CA ALA A 77 -9.92 -13.65 -8.37
C ALA A 77 -11.17 -12.93 -8.94
N SER A 78 -12.34 -13.43 -8.64
CA SER A 78 -13.58 -12.88 -9.15
C SER A 78 -14.72 -13.08 -8.16
N ALA A 79 -15.18 -12.00 -7.55
CA ALA A 79 -16.30 -12.02 -6.63
C ALA A 79 -17.59 -12.58 -7.29
N SER A 80 -17.82 -12.27 -8.58
CA SER A 80 -19.00 -12.75 -9.33
C SER A 80 -18.97 -14.24 -9.67
N ARG A 81 -17.79 -14.87 -9.60
CA ARG A 81 -17.61 -16.31 -9.87
C ARG A 81 -17.33 -17.14 -8.62
N GLY A 82 -17.28 -16.50 -7.43
CA GLY A 82 -16.94 -17.19 -6.19
C GLY A 82 -15.52 -17.76 -6.16
N VAL A 83 -14.60 -17.18 -6.92
CA VAL A 83 -13.19 -17.61 -6.96
C VAL A 83 -12.35 -16.69 -6.07
N GLY A 84 -11.77 -17.27 -5.02
CA GLY A 84 -10.96 -16.57 -4.03
C GLY A 84 -11.67 -16.49 -2.67
N LEU A 85 -10.97 -15.94 -1.69
CA LEU A 85 -11.56 -15.58 -0.41
C LEU A 85 -12.19 -14.19 -0.54
N THR A 86 -13.37 -14.01 -0.03
CA THR A 86 -13.95 -12.68 0.15
C THR A 86 -13.20 -11.92 1.25
N ILE A 87 -13.32 -10.61 1.26
CA ILE A 87 -12.72 -9.78 2.33
C ILE A 87 -13.27 -10.21 3.69
N THR A 88 -14.57 -10.48 3.79
CA THR A 88 -15.21 -10.92 5.04
C THR A 88 -14.61 -12.23 5.52
N GLU A 89 -14.58 -13.27 4.68
CA GLU A 89 -13.98 -14.58 5.03
C GLU A 89 -12.50 -14.45 5.40
N SER A 90 -11.76 -13.56 4.72
CA SER A 90 -10.35 -13.31 5.01
C SER A 90 -10.16 -12.67 6.39
N LEU A 91 -11.02 -11.71 6.77
CA LEU A 91 -10.97 -11.03 8.07
C LEU A 91 -11.50 -11.89 9.22
N GLU A 92 -12.31 -12.91 8.94
CA GLU A 92 -12.68 -13.93 9.93
C GLU A 92 -11.51 -14.89 10.23
N ALA A 93 -10.63 -15.12 9.24
CA ALA A 93 -9.53 -16.07 9.36
C ALA A 93 -8.19 -15.43 9.78
N PHE A 94 -7.99 -14.15 9.50
CA PHE A 94 -6.73 -13.43 9.71
C PHE A 94 -6.96 -12.04 10.30
N GLU A 95 -6.05 -11.61 11.15
CA GLU A 95 -5.98 -10.22 11.60
C GLU A 95 -5.71 -9.28 10.42
N ALA A 96 -6.35 -8.12 10.41
CA ALA A 96 -6.31 -7.18 9.29
C ALA A 96 -4.89 -6.76 8.89
N ASP A 97 -4.02 -6.45 9.85
CA ASP A 97 -2.65 -6.01 9.57
C ASP A 97 -1.78 -7.16 9.04
N SER A 98 -1.98 -8.36 9.54
CA SER A 98 -1.32 -9.56 9.03
C SER A 98 -1.69 -9.84 7.58
N LEU A 99 -2.97 -9.70 7.24
CA LEU A 99 -3.47 -9.86 5.88
C LEU A 99 -2.91 -8.78 4.95
N ARG A 100 -2.90 -7.52 5.39
CA ARG A 100 -2.32 -6.39 4.65
C ARG A 100 -0.84 -6.61 4.35
N TYR A 101 -0.07 -7.08 5.34
CA TYR A 101 1.33 -7.43 5.14
C TYR A 101 1.49 -8.53 4.08
N ALA A 102 0.75 -9.63 4.20
CA ALA A 102 0.85 -10.74 3.26
C ALA A 102 0.49 -10.31 1.82
N LEU A 103 -0.53 -9.46 1.66
CA LEU A 103 -0.91 -8.89 0.37
C LEU A 103 0.18 -7.97 -0.20
N ALA A 104 0.73 -7.07 0.61
CA ALA A 104 1.80 -6.16 0.18
C ALA A 104 3.08 -6.94 -0.20
N ALA A 105 3.48 -7.93 0.61
CA ALA A 105 4.64 -8.77 0.34
C ALA A 105 4.47 -9.70 -0.88
N SER A 106 3.24 -9.92 -1.32
CA SER A 106 2.90 -10.75 -2.50
C SER A 106 2.38 -9.90 -3.67
N PHE A 107 2.67 -8.61 -3.67
CA PHE A 107 2.12 -7.68 -4.66
C PHE A 107 2.57 -8.05 -6.09
N PRO A 108 1.64 -8.15 -7.05
CA PRO A 108 1.94 -8.60 -8.40
C PRO A 108 2.45 -7.46 -9.30
N GLU A 109 3.69 -7.02 -9.10
CA GLU A 109 4.27 -5.91 -9.88
C GLU A 109 4.59 -6.31 -11.33
N GLN A 110 5.32 -7.40 -11.52
CA GLN A 110 5.87 -7.78 -12.83
C GLN A 110 5.16 -8.99 -13.45
N SER A 111 4.58 -9.85 -12.63
CA SER A 111 3.88 -11.07 -13.06
C SER A 111 2.67 -11.33 -12.19
N ASP A 112 1.75 -12.14 -12.70
CA ASP A 112 0.61 -12.61 -11.91
C ASP A 112 1.12 -13.39 -10.70
N THR A 113 0.53 -13.14 -9.53
CA THR A 113 0.90 -13.79 -8.26
C THR A 113 -0.23 -14.67 -7.79
N GLU A 114 0.08 -15.94 -7.49
CA GLU A 114 -0.90 -16.83 -6.87
C GLU A 114 -0.90 -16.65 -5.35
N LEU A 115 -2.05 -16.24 -4.80
CA LEU A 115 -2.23 -16.07 -3.37
C LEU A 115 -3.07 -17.22 -2.81
N THR A 116 -2.43 -18.10 -2.05
CA THR A 116 -3.10 -19.19 -1.34
C THR A 116 -3.11 -18.91 0.16
N VAL A 117 -4.05 -19.54 0.89
CA VAL A 117 -4.06 -19.50 2.36
C VAL A 117 -2.72 -19.95 2.94
N LYS A 118 -2.10 -20.97 2.34
CA LYS A 118 -0.77 -21.45 2.75
C LYS A 118 0.30 -20.38 2.60
N GLU A 119 0.29 -19.63 1.49
CA GLU A 119 1.25 -18.55 1.26
C GLU A 119 1.02 -17.38 2.23
N ILE A 120 -0.23 -17.01 2.49
CA ILE A 120 -0.56 -16.01 3.51
C ILE A 120 0.00 -16.42 4.87
N CYS A 121 -0.27 -17.65 5.31
CA CYS A 121 0.27 -18.17 6.57
C CYS A 121 1.80 -18.20 6.60
N ARG A 122 2.43 -18.58 5.50
CA ARG A 122 3.89 -18.58 5.37
C ARG A 122 4.46 -17.18 5.57
N ARG A 123 3.94 -16.20 4.85
CA ARG A 123 4.37 -14.80 4.96
C ARG A 123 4.24 -14.26 6.38
N ILE A 124 3.09 -14.51 7.01
CA ILE A 124 2.85 -14.08 8.39
C ILE A 124 3.85 -14.74 9.34
N ASN A 125 4.00 -16.06 9.27
CA ASN A 125 4.79 -16.79 10.23
C ASN A 125 6.31 -16.61 10.05
N GLU A 126 6.80 -16.70 8.81
CA GLU A 126 8.24 -16.67 8.53
C GLU A 126 8.81 -15.26 8.46
N GLU A 127 8.04 -14.31 7.93
CA GLU A 127 8.52 -12.95 7.70
C GLU A 127 8.08 -12.01 8.83
N LEU A 128 6.78 -11.91 9.12
CA LEU A 128 6.28 -10.98 10.12
C LEU A 128 6.60 -11.46 11.54
N VAL A 129 6.25 -12.70 11.90
CA VAL A 129 6.43 -13.22 13.25
C VAL A 129 7.87 -13.64 13.51
N ALA A 130 8.44 -14.50 12.69
CA ALA A 130 9.77 -15.06 12.94
C ALA A 130 10.91 -14.04 12.73
N THR A 131 10.73 -13.02 11.92
CA THR A 131 11.76 -11.98 11.71
C THR A 131 11.49 -10.76 12.57
N TRP A 132 10.45 -10.00 12.27
CA TRP A 132 10.13 -8.76 12.99
C TRP A 132 9.69 -9.02 14.43
N GLY A 133 8.72 -9.90 14.63
CA GLY A 133 8.21 -10.23 15.96
C GLY A 133 9.28 -10.81 16.88
N ASN A 134 10.17 -11.64 16.35
CA ASN A 134 11.30 -12.19 17.11
C ASN A 134 12.31 -11.10 17.51
N LEU A 135 12.63 -10.15 16.61
CA LEU A 135 13.48 -9.00 16.96
C LEU A 135 12.88 -8.20 18.12
N VAL A 136 11.61 -7.81 18.00
CA VAL A 136 10.89 -7.04 19.03
C VAL A 136 10.88 -7.82 20.36
N ASN A 137 10.51 -9.10 20.31
CA ASN A 137 10.46 -9.95 21.50
C ASN A 137 11.84 -10.07 22.19
N ARG A 138 12.90 -10.24 21.43
CA ARG A 138 14.27 -10.32 21.99
C ARG A 138 14.68 -9.02 22.66
N VAL A 139 14.48 -7.88 21.99
CA VAL A 139 14.83 -6.56 22.53
C VAL A 139 14.05 -6.28 23.82
N LEU A 140 12.73 -6.46 23.78
CA LEU A 140 11.89 -6.24 24.97
C LEU A 140 12.24 -7.20 26.12
N SER A 141 12.54 -8.47 25.82
CA SER A 141 12.96 -9.44 26.84
C SER A 141 14.30 -9.06 27.47
N MET A 142 15.26 -8.55 26.69
CA MET A 142 16.52 -8.03 27.23
C MET A 142 16.29 -6.84 28.15
N ILE A 143 15.48 -5.88 27.76
CA ILE A 143 15.14 -4.70 28.57
C ILE A 143 14.47 -5.16 29.87
N TYR A 144 13.51 -6.06 29.80
CA TYR A 144 12.79 -6.55 30.96
C TYR A 144 13.67 -7.28 31.93
N ASN A 145 14.54 -8.19 31.44
CA ASN A 145 15.39 -9.06 32.28
C ASN A 145 16.69 -8.40 32.76
N SER A 146 17.25 -7.45 32.01
CA SER A 146 18.58 -6.90 32.27
C SER A 146 18.59 -5.42 32.66
N CYS A 147 17.46 -4.72 32.49
CA CYS A 147 17.36 -3.28 32.72
C CYS A 147 16.15 -2.92 33.61
N ASP A 148 15.68 -3.84 34.45
CA ASP A 148 14.54 -3.64 35.35
C ASP A 148 13.26 -3.11 34.63
N ALA A 149 13.02 -3.61 33.41
CA ALA A 149 11.94 -3.18 32.53
C ALA A 149 11.95 -1.68 32.18
N GLN A 150 13.08 -1.01 32.32
CA GLN A 150 13.26 0.39 31.95
C GLN A 150 14.24 0.51 30.77
N ILE A 151 13.91 1.35 29.81
CA ILE A 151 14.81 1.66 28.71
C ILE A 151 16.01 2.43 29.30
N PRO A 152 17.27 1.90 29.21
CA PRO A 152 18.42 2.59 29.75
C PRO A 152 18.64 3.93 29.06
N SER A 153 19.11 4.92 29.83
CA SER A 153 19.51 6.20 29.26
C SER A 153 20.66 6.02 28.28
N PRO A 154 20.63 6.67 27.12
CA PRO A 154 21.71 6.56 26.15
C PRO A 154 23.00 7.13 26.73
N GLU A 155 24.05 6.31 26.73
CA GLU A 155 25.43 6.73 27.02
C GLU A 155 26.10 7.34 25.79
N LEU A 156 27.41 7.60 25.88
CA LEU A 156 28.21 8.05 24.74
C LEU A 156 28.18 7.00 23.63
N ARG A 157 27.67 7.38 22.47
CA ARG A 157 27.59 6.52 21.30
C ARG A 157 28.97 6.33 20.69
N ASN A 158 29.32 5.10 20.39
CA ASN A 158 30.52 4.77 19.63
C ASN A 158 30.30 4.92 18.12
N GLU A 159 31.34 4.71 17.31
CA GLU A 159 31.22 4.81 15.83
C GLU A 159 30.26 3.79 15.23
N GLU A 160 30.16 2.60 15.79
CA GLU A 160 29.24 1.56 15.31
C GLU A 160 27.78 1.95 15.56
N ASP A 161 27.49 2.51 16.73
CA ASP A 161 26.15 3.02 17.06
C ASP A 161 25.73 4.14 16.11
N LEU A 162 26.62 5.09 15.84
CA LEU A 162 26.37 6.21 14.92
C LEU A 162 26.15 5.71 13.49
N THR A 163 26.94 4.74 13.07
CA THR A 163 26.79 4.13 11.74
C THR A 163 25.45 3.42 11.59
N LEU A 164 25.03 2.65 12.60
CA LEU A 164 23.73 1.98 12.60
C LEU A 164 22.57 2.97 12.53
N LEU A 165 22.60 4.02 13.36
CA LEU A 165 21.57 5.05 13.37
C LEU A 165 21.48 5.78 12.02
N ALA A 166 22.62 6.19 11.46
CA ALA A 166 22.66 6.82 10.14
C ALA A 166 22.10 5.90 9.04
N ARG A 167 22.35 4.59 9.14
CA ARG A 167 21.79 3.61 8.21
C ARG A 167 20.28 3.48 8.33
N ILE A 168 19.74 3.52 9.55
CA ILE A 168 18.29 3.49 9.80
C ILE A 168 17.63 4.73 9.18
N ASP A 169 18.18 5.92 9.42
CA ASP A 169 17.67 7.18 8.87
C ASP A 169 17.66 7.14 7.33
N GLN A 170 18.75 6.70 6.71
CA GLN A 170 18.83 6.52 5.25
C GLN A 170 17.78 5.55 4.70
N LEU A 171 17.48 4.46 5.39
CA LEU A 171 16.47 3.50 4.96
C LEU A 171 15.06 4.11 5.02
N VAL A 172 14.77 4.90 6.05
CA VAL A 172 13.49 5.62 6.16
C VAL A 172 13.31 6.58 4.98
N GLU A 173 14.36 7.37 4.64
CA GLU A 173 14.31 8.28 3.49
C GLU A 173 14.16 7.57 2.14
N GLN A 174 14.70 6.35 2.00
CA GLN A 174 14.58 5.57 0.77
C GLN A 174 13.20 4.97 0.54
N VAL A 175 12.41 4.80 1.62
CA VAL A 175 11.07 4.17 1.58
C VAL A 175 9.95 5.22 1.56
N ALA A 176 10.23 6.44 2.01
CA ALA A 176 9.29 7.56 2.02
C ALA A 176 9.15 8.20 0.62
#